data_a204f36679c57ac24b0c8284bb96fb92
#
_entry.id   a204f36679c57ac24b0c8284bb96fb92
#
_cell.length_a   1.000
_cell.length_b   1.000
_cell.length_c   1.000
_cell.angle_alpha   90.00
_cell.angle_beta   90.00
_cell.angle_gamma   90.00
#
_symmetry.space_group_name_H-M   'P 1'
#
loop_
_entity.id
_entity.type
_entity.pdbx_description
1 polymer ?
#
loop_
_entity_poly.entity_id
_entity_poly.type
_entity_poly.pdbx_seq_one_letter_code
_entity_poly.pdbx_strand_id
1 'polypeptide(L)'
;MAVSNTTKALKDIMRIDAGINGDAQYIEQITWMLFLKAFDFKEQIWEETDESYYPVVPQEYRWSVWADDAEGVTGDLLLEHVTAMFRALRNLDTSKEEDPKRRKWLVNSVLEDVNNFMKSGTELRKVINKINEDINFYEVKGSHLFNGIYEGMLKDLQSAGKAGEFYTPRPVTRFVVRHIVPKLGESIFDPACGTGGFLTSVINYFEDNDAVTSVDDYSTLQNTIRGIEKKPFPYLLCITNLLAHGIDVPDVRRANALARHTSEYTAKEKVDIIVTNPPFGGAENKVISQSVSAELRNTETADLFLVHIMALLKDGGRCGLVLPDGFLFGTGVKSAIKKKLLEECDLHTIIRLPKSVFAPYTSINTNLLFFTKGRPTKGVWFYRLEMPEGYKHFSKTKPMQDSHFKPVEDWWGKLEGGAWKGRAESDVSQYVPVEDIIAGDYNLDLCGFPHETVEILPPDEFIAKYLNEKAAISARIENILGQITAAMNQEGV
;
A
#
# COMPACT_ATOMS: atom_id res chain seq x y z
N MET A 1 -9.38 -21.15 -4.34
CA MET A 1 -9.47 -22.18 -3.28
C MET A 1 -8.09 -22.51 -2.70
N ALA A 2 -7.04 -22.79 -3.48
CA ALA A 2 -5.69 -23.10 -2.96
C ALA A 2 -5.11 -21.99 -2.06
N VAL A 3 -5.07 -20.76 -2.53
CA VAL A 3 -4.56 -19.58 -1.76
C VAL A 3 -5.23 -19.44 -0.39
N SER A 4 -6.56 -19.55 -0.33
CA SER A 4 -7.31 -19.42 0.93
C SER A 4 -7.00 -20.57 1.90
N ASN A 5 -6.71 -21.76 1.39
CA ASN A 5 -6.39 -22.93 2.22
C ASN A 5 -4.99 -22.80 2.83
N THR A 6 -3.98 -22.38 2.06
CA THR A 6 -2.61 -22.16 2.54
C THR A 6 -2.55 -21.10 3.63
N THR A 7 -3.14 -19.91 3.38
CA THR A 7 -3.18 -18.85 4.38
C THR A 7 -3.85 -19.28 5.67
N LYS A 8 -4.96 -20.03 5.57
CA LYS A 8 -5.64 -20.57 6.74
C LYS A 8 -4.79 -21.60 7.48
N ALA A 9 -4.17 -22.55 6.77
CA ALA A 9 -3.32 -23.58 7.38
C ALA A 9 -2.14 -22.97 8.14
N LEU A 10 -1.44 -21.97 7.55
CA LEU A 10 -0.37 -21.25 8.21
C LEU A 10 -0.85 -20.53 9.48
N LYS A 11 -2.03 -19.88 9.42
CA LYS A 11 -2.63 -19.24 10.61
C LYS A 11 -2.96 -20.27 11.70
N ASP A 12 -3.51 -21.41 11.33
CA ASP A 12 -3.91 -22.42 12.30
C ASP A 12 -2.70 -23.03 13.02
N ILE A 13 -1.57 -23.25 12.32
CA ILE A 13 -0.31 -23.69 12.95
C ILE A 13 0.21 -22.61 13.92
N MET A 14 0.27 -21.36 13.49
CA MET A 14 0.84 -20.27 14.30
C MET A 14 -0.01 -19.89 15.52
N ARG A 15 -1.32 -20.13 15.49
CA ARG A 15 -2.21 -19.87 16.66
C ARG A 15 -1.87 -20.71 17.87
N ILE A 16 -1.22 -21.86 17.68
CA ILE A 16 -0.82 -22.75 18.75
C ILE A 16 0.42 -22.22 19.46
N ASP A 17 1.21 -21.38 18.78
CA ASP A 17 2.46 -20.83 19.32
C ASP A 17 2.19 -19.63 20.26
N ALA A 18 2.76 -19.69 21.46
CA ALA A 18 2.60 -18.65 22.49
C ALA A 18 3.23 -17.29 22.14
N GLY A 19 4.06 -17.23 21.11
CA GLY A 19 4.78 -16.01 20.72
C GLY A 19 4.02 -15.14 19.71
N ILE A 20 2.97 -15.66 19.06
CA ILE A 20 2.21 -14.94 18.02
C ILE A 20 0.96 -14.29 18.62
N ASN A 21 0.94 -12.96 18.65
CA ASN A 21 -0.15 -12.17 19.21
C ASN A 21 -0.76 -11.24 18.14
N GLY A 22 -1.71 -11.78 17.37
CA GLY A 22 -2.49 -11.01 16.40
C GLY A 22 -1.95 -11.03 14.97
N ASP A 23 -2.78 -10.47 14.05
CA ASP A 23 -2.56 -10.60 12.60
C ASP A 23 -1.27 -9.90 12.11
N ALA A 24 -0.84 -8.80 12.73
CA ALA A 24 0.38 -8.12 12.30
C ALA A 24 1.63 -8.97 12.52
N GLN A 25 1.77 -9.60 13.70
CA GLN A 25 2.91 -10.51 13.99
C GLN A 25 2.86 -11.77 13.12
N TYR A 26 1.66 -12.30 12.90
CA TYR A 26 1.44 -13.41 11.97
C TYR A 26 1.95 -13.07 10.56
N ILE A 27 1.57 -11.90 10.03
CA ILE A 27 1.96 -11.46 8.69
C ILE A 27 3.47 -11.21 8.63
N GLU A 28 4.06 -10.54 9.64
CA GLU A 28 5.50 -10.29 9.70
C GLU A 28 6.29 -11.61 9.75
N GLN A 29 5.83 -12.57 10.57
CA GLN A 29 6.45 -13.89 10.70
C GLN A 29 6.51 -14.65 9.38
N ILE A 30 5.43 -14.66 8.62
CA ILE A 30 5.41 -15.31 7.31
C ILE A 30 6.25 -14.53 6.29
N THR A 31 6.18 -13.19 6.33
CA THR A 31 6.80 -12.36 5.28
C THR A 31 8.31 -12.51 5.26
N TRP A 32 9.02 -12.54 6.39
CA TRP A 32 10.46 -12.73 6.35
C TRP A 32 10.85 -14.12 5.84
N MET A 33 10.06 -15.16 6.11
CA MET A 33 10.30 -16.50 5.55
C MET A 33 10.10 -16.50 4.03
N LEU A 34 9.04 -15.86 3.56
CA LEU A 34 8.79 -15.71 2.13
C LEU A 34 9.86 -14.88 1.44
N PHE A 35 10.34 -13.82 2.10
CA PHE A 35 11.45 -13.01 1.59
C PHE A 35 12.71 -13.85 1.41
N LEU A 36 13.13 -14.60 2.44
CA LEU A 36 14.32 -15.44 2.35
C LEU A 36 14.19 -16.53 1.29
N LYS A 37 13.04 -17.18 1.20
CA LYS A 37 12.77 -18.19 0.17
C LYS A 37 12.82 -17.61 -1.25
N ALA A 38 12.19 -16.44 -1.45
CA ALA A 38 12.20 -15.75 -2.74
C ALA A 38 13.60 -15.24 -3.11
N PHE A 39 14.34 -14.73 -2.13
CA PHE A 39 15.70 -14.24 -2.33
C PHE A 39 16.67 -15.38 -2.68
N ASP A 40 16.59 -16.51 -1.97
CA ASP A 40 17.41 -17.70 -2.26
C ASP A 40 17.14 -18.24 -3.69
N PHE A 41 15.88 -18.29 -4.10
CA PHE A 41 15.53 -18.65 -5.48
C PHE A 41 16.14 -17.69 -6.51
N LYS A 42 16.14 -16.39 -6.23
CA LYS A 42 16.82 -15.40 -7.09
C LYS A 42 18.34 -15.57 -7.09
N GLU A 43 18.95 -15.87 -5.94
CA GLU A 43 20.38 -16.16 -5.87
C GLU A 43 20.77 -17.33 -6.76
N GLN A 44 20.00 -18.41 -6.76
CA GLN A 44 20.25 -19.56 -7.62
C GLN A 44 20.22 -19.17 -9.11
N ILE A 45 19.25 -18.34 -9.54
CA ILE A 45 19.20 -17.83 -10.91
C ILE A 45 20.43 -16.98 -11.23
N TRP A 46 20.87 -16.11 -10.31
CA TRP A 46 22.04 -15.27 -10.54
C TRP A 46 23.33 -16.08 -10.57
N GLU A 47 23.46 -17.14 -9.78
CA GLU A 47 24.61 -18.09 -9.85
C GLU A 47 24.67 -18.81 -11.21
N GLU A 48 23.51 -19.15 -11.80
CA GLU A 48 23.43 -19.80 -13.11
C GLU A 48 23.67 -18.83 -14.28
N THR A 49 23.32 -17.56 -14.13
CA THR A 49 23.32 -16.58 -15.24
C THR A 49 24.46 -15.57 -15.21
N ASP A 50 25.17 -15.43 -14.09
CA ASP A 50 26.28 -14.46 -13.90
C ASP A 50 27.49 -15.17 -13.30
N GLU A 51 28.45 -15.57 -14.14
CA GLU A 51 29.69 -16.28 -13.71
C GLU A 51 30.49 -15.47 -12.66
N SER A 52 30.28 -14.17 -12.57
CA SER A 52 30.96 -13.30 -11.61
C SER A 52 30.17 -13.15 -10.29
N TYR A 53 29.03 -13.83 -10.16
CA TYR A 53 28.19 -13.72 -8.99
C TYR A 53 28.79 -14.42 -7.77
N TYR A 54 28.76 -13.73 -6.64
CA TYR A 54 29.08 -14.31 -5.33
C TYR A 54 27.84 -14.29 -4.45
N PRO A 55 27.51 -15.42 -3.78
CA PRO A 55 26.35 -15.50 -2.89
C PRO A 55 26.36 -14.42 -1.81
N VAL A 56 25.23 -13.79 -1.63
CA VAL A 56 24.98 -12.76 -0.59
C VAL A 56 24.71 -13.42 0.74
N VAL A 57 23.83 -14.44 0.71
CA VAL A 57 23.46 -15.20 1.90
C VAL A 57 24.48 -16.29 2.13
N PRO A 58 25.16 -16.36 3.31
CA PRO A 58 26.05 -17.47 3.64
C PRO A 58 25.36 -18.82 3.46
N GLN A 59 26.09 -19.80 2.95
CA GLN A 59 25.51 -21.07 2.50
C GLN A 59 24.64 -21.75 3.58
N GLU A 60 25.10 -21.76 4.82
CA GLU A 60 24.39 -22.37 5.94
C GLU A 60 23.04 -21.68 6.27
N TYR A 61 22.84 -20.43 5.80
CA TYR A 61 21.62 -19.64 6.01
C TYR A 61 20.75 -19.53 4.76
N ARG A 62 21.14 -20.12 3.64
CA ARG A 62 20.33 -20.19 2.42
C ARG A 62 19.09 -21.05 2.66
N TRP A 63 17.94 -20.59 2.24
CA TRP A 63 16.66 -21.28 2.45
C TRP A 63 16.70 -22.74 1.97
N SER A 64 17.24 -22.98 0.78
CA SER A 64 17.42 -24.31 0.17
C SER A 64 18.32 -25.26 0.98
N VAL A 65 19.18 -24.74 1.87
CA VAL A 65 20.10 -25.56 2.66
C VAL A 65 19.51 -25.99 4.01
N TRP A 66 18.88 -25.07 4.74
CA TRP A 66 18.39 -25.36 6.11
C TRP A 66 16.88 -25.58 6.21
N ALA A 67 16.11 -25.08 5.24
CA ALA A 67 14.64 -25.05 5.31
C ALA A 67 13.95 -26.08 4.42
N ASP A 68 14.55 -26.53 3.32
CA ASP A 68 13.90 -27.41 2.33
C ASP A 68 13.78 -28.86 2.79
N ASP A 69 14.65 -29.32 3.71
CA ASP A 69 14.49 -30.66 4.29
C ASP A 69 13.33 -30.69 5.30
N ALA A 70 12.29 -31.45 4.99
CA ALA A 70 11.10 -31.57 5.85
C ALA A 70 11.42 -32.16 7.24
N GLU A 71 12.41 -33.06 7.31
CA GLU A 71 12.92 -33.68 8.54
C GLU A 71 14.13 -32.93 9.13
N GLY A 72 14.41 -31.71 8.62
CA GLY A 72 15.53 -30.89 9.06
C GLY A 72 15.44 -30.41 10.51
N VAL A 73 16.36 -29.53 10.90
CA VAL A 73 16.49 -29.02 12.27
C VAL A 73 15.14 -28.51 12.80
N THR A 74 14.78 -28.85 14.04
CA THR A 74 13.55 -28.49 14.73
C THR A 74 13.80 -28.19 16.20
N GLY A 75 12.78 -27.80 16.96
CA GLY A 75 12.90 -27.47 18.39
C GLY A 75 13.83 -26.28 18.68
N ASP A 76 14.50 -26.29 19.82
CA ASP A 76 15.35 -25.19 20.27
C ASP A 76 16.51 -24.92 19.31
N LEU A 77 17.06 -25.97 18.68
CA LEU A 77 18.14 -25.82 17.70
C LEU A 77 17.71 -25.00 16.47
N LEU A 78 16.45 -25.12 16.04
CA LEU A 78 15.92 -24.30 14.95
C LEU A 78 15.81 -22.83 15.37
N LEU A 79 15.37 -22.55 16.59
CA LEU A 79 15.28 -21.19 17.11
C LEU A 79 16.65 -20.53 17.24
N GLU A 80 17.65 -21.29 17.69
CA GLU A 80 19.05 -20.88 17.75
C GLU A 80 19.61 -20.57 16.35
N HIS A 81 19.35 -21.46 15.39
CA HIS A 81 19.75 -21.29 13.99
C HIS A 81 19.16 -19.99 13.38
N VAL A 82 17.85 -19.76 13.52
CA VAL A 82 17.19 -18.53 13.04
C VAL A 82 17.76 -17.28 13.72
N THR A 83 18.08 -17.36 15.00
CA THR A 83 18.69 -16.25 15.74
C THR A 83 20.10 -15.94 15.22
N ALA A 84 20.91 -16.97 14.96
CA ALA A 84 22.26 -16.84 14.40
C ALA A 84 22.20 -16.28 12.96
N MET A 85 21.27 -16.79 12.15
CA MET A 85 21.02 -16.31 10.79
C MET A 85 20.67 -14.81 10.77
N PHE A 86 19.71 -14.34 11.57
CA PHE A 86 19.40 -12.92 11.63
C PHE A 86 20.58 -12.07 12.02
N ARG A 87 21.39 -12.54 12.99
CA ARG A 87 22.64 -11.85 13.39
C ARG A 87 23.64 -11.75 12.23
N ALA A 88 23.84 -12.84 11.50
CA ALA A 88 24.77 -12.88 10.37
C ALA A 88 24.31 -11.94 9.21
N LEU A 89 23.03 -12.03 8.84
CA LEU A 89 22.47 -11.26 7.72
C LEU A 89 22.37 -9.75 8.02
N ARG A 90 22.24 -9.37 9.28
CA ARG A 90 22.29 -7.96 9.73
C ARG A 90 23.69 -7.37 9.74
N ASN A 91 24.72 -8.18 9.65
CA ASN A 91 26.14 -7.75 9.68
C ASN A 91 26.85 -7.98 8.35
N LEU A 92 26.13 -8.13 7.25
CA LEU A 92 26.72 -8.20 5.91
C LEU A 92 27.45 -6.90 5.59
N ASP A 93 28.63 -7.03 4.95
CA ASP A 93 29.35 -5.85 4.45
C ASP A 93 28.63 -5.29 3.22
N THR A 94 28.09 -4.09 3.40
CA THR A 94 27.31 -3.35 2.39
C THR A 94 28.11 -2.23 1.74
N SER A 95 29.44 -2.24 1.86
CA SER A 95 30.33 -1.30 1.16
C SER A 95 30.16 -1.43 -0.35
N LYS A 96 30.47 -0.37 -1.11
CA LYS A 96 30.31 -0.38 -2.58
C LYS A 96 31.23 -1.39 -3.25
N GLU A 97 32.39 -1.64 -2.67
CA GLU A 97 33.36 -2.60 -3.13
C GLU A 97 32.83 -4.04 -3.03
N GLU A 98 32.15 -4.33 -1.92
CA GLU A 98 31.63 -5.67 -1.59
C GLU A 98 30.18 -5.90 -2.07
N ASP A 99 29.45 -4.83 -2.38
CA ASP A 99 28.04 -4.89 -2.80
C ASP A 99 27.70 -3.86 -3.90
N PRO A 100 28.34 -3.96 -5.08
CA PRO A 100 28.12 -2.99 -6.16
C PRO A 100 26.66 -3.00 -6.67
N LYS A 101 25.96 -4.12 -6.59
CA LYS A 101 24.55 -4.29 -6.99
C LYS A 101 23.57 -4.12 -5.82
N ARG A 102 24.05 -3.72 -4.64
CA ARG A 102 23.24 -3.47 -3.43
C ARG A 102 22.41 -4.67 -2.94
N ARG A 103 22.79 -5.89 -3.27
CA ARG A 103 22.05 -7.10 -2.85
C ARG A 103 22.26 -7.42 -1.38
N LYS A 104 23.51 -7.27 -0.87
CA LYS A 104 23.81 -7.39 0.58
C LYS A 104 23.08 -6.32 1.38
N TRP A 105 23.07 -5.08 0.86
CA TRP A 105 22.32 -3.99 1.48
C TRP A 105 20.84 -4.30 1.55
N LEU A 106 20.25 -4.89 0.50
CA LEU A 106 18.83 -5.26 0.50
C LEU A 106 18.51 -6.25 1.63
N VAL A 107 19.26 -7.36 1.72
CA VAL A 107 19.06 -8.37 2.76
C VAL A 107 19.24 -7.77 4.16
N ASN A 108 20.33 -7.02 4.36
CA ASN A 108 20.60 -6.34 5.62
C ASN A 108 19.46 -5.40 6.02
N SER A 109 19.04 -4.50 5.13
CA SER A 109 18.02 -3.48 5.42
C SER A 109 16.64 -4.07 5.68
N VAL A 110 16.29 -5.16 5.01
CA VAL A 110 15.02 -5.86 5.22
C VAL A 110 14.98 -6.53 6.59
N LEU A 111 16.08 -7.17 6.98
CA LEU A 111 16.12 -7.96 8.23
C LEU A 111 16.50 -7.15 9.47
N GLU A 112 16.88 -5.88 9.33
CA GLU A 112 17.40 -5.04 10.42
C GLU A 112 16.49 -5.05 11.66
N ASP A 113 15.19 -4.88 11.49
CA ASP A 113 14.22 -4.83 12.60
C ASP A 113 13.24 -6.02 12.64
N VAL A 114 13.44 -7.02 11.77
CA VAL A 114 12.58 -8.22 11.71
C VAL A 114 12.88 -9.15 12.90
N ASN A 115 11.84 -9.73 13.47
CA ASN A 115 11.98 -10.68 14.56
C ASN A 115 11.29 -12.00 14.26
N ASN A 116 11.85 -13.09 14.80
CA ASN A 116 11.12 -14.34 14.92
C ASN A 116 10.25 -14.28 16.18
N PHE A 117 8.94 -14.24 15.99
CA PHE A 117 7.98 -14.20 17.11
C PHE A 117 7.70 -15.58 17.68
N MET A 118 7.83 -16.64 16.88
CA MET A 118 7.54 -18.00 17.32
C MET A 118 8.49 -18.48 18.40
N LYS A 119 7.93 -19.15 19.42
CA LYS A 119 8.64 -19.70 20.58
C LYS A 119 8.81 -21.20 20.51
N SER A 120 8.06 -21.89 19.65
CA SER A 120 8.18 -23.31 19.42
C SER A 120 8.88 -23.58 18.08
N GLY A 121 10.10 -24.11 18.13
CA GLY A 121 10.81 -24.50 16.91
C GLY A 121 10.15 -25.68 16.19
N THR A 122 9.37 -26.49 16.90
CA THR A 122 8.56 -27.56 16.29
C THR A 122 7.42 -26.97 15.46
N GLU A 123 6.69 -25.98 15.98
CA GLU A 123 5.64 -25.31 15.21
C GLU A 123 6.25 -24.47 14.06
N LEU A 124 7.39 -23.83 14.29
CA LEU A 124 8.12 -23.11 13.24
C LEU A 124 8.51 -24.03 12.08
N ARG A 125 9.00 -25.28 12.35
CA ARG A 125 9.30 -26.27 11.32
C ARG A 125 8.05 -26.62 10.51
N LYS A 126 6.89 -26.80 11.14
CA LYS A 126 5.62 -27.05 10.43
C LYS A 126 5.23 -25.91 9.49
N VAL A 127 5.44 -24.66 9.92
CA VAL A 127 5.21 -23.47 9.07
C VAL A 127 6.13 -23.49 7.86
N ILE A 128 7.43 -23.74 8.05
CA ILE A 128 8.44 -23.83 7.00
C ILE A 128 8.07 -24.93 6.00
N ASN A 129 7.73 -26.12 6.48
CA ASN A 129 7.32 -27.25 5.64
C ASN A 129 6.07 -26.91 4.82
N LYS A 130 5.09 -26.22 5.43
CA LYS A 130 3.87 -25.79 4.72
C LYS A 130 4.17 -24.75 3.64
N ILE A 131 5.10 -23.84 3.88
CA ILE A 131 5.57 -22.89 2.87
C ILE A 131 6.26 -23.62 1.72
N ASN A 132 7.09 -24.63 2.02
CA ASN A 132 7.78 -25.42 0.99
C ASN A 132 6.83 -26.29 0.16
N GLU A 133 5.83 -26.90 0.81
CA GLU A 133 4.80 -27.69 0.15
C GLU A 133 3.97 -26.86 -0.85
N ASP A 134 3.56 -25.65 -0.46
CA ASP A 134 2.61 -24.87 -1.22
C ASP A 134 3.30 -23.89 -2.20
N ILE A 135 4.54 -23.45 -1.95
CA ILE A 135 5.22 -22.44 -2.74
C ILE A 135 6.49 -23.01 -3.35
N ASN A 136 6.40 -23.37 -4.63
CA ASN A 136 7.52 -23.81 -5.45
C ASN A 136 7.77 -22.81 -6.58
N PHE A 137 8.85 -22.03 -6.50
CA PHE A 137 9.19 -21.02 -7.51
C PHE A 137 9.70 -21.61 -8.84
N TYR A 138 10.10 -22.86 -8.87
CA TYR A 138 10.48 -23.55 -10.11
C TYR A 138 9.28 -23.87 -11.01
N GLU A 139 8.08 -23.77 -10.49
CA GLU A 139 6.85 -23.94 -11.26
C GLU A 139 6.17 -22.61 -11.52
N VAL A 140 5.70 -22.36 -12.75
CA VAL A 140 4.93 -21.14 -13.11
C VAL A 140 3.71 -20.97 -12.18
N LYS A 141 3.06 -22.08 -11.80
CA LYS A 141 1.98 -22.06 -10.83
C LYS A 141 2.42 -21.60 -9.42
N GLY A 142 3.66 -21.88 -9.03
CA GLY A 142 4.21 -21.52 -7.73
C GLY A 142 4.37 -20.00 -7.57
N SER A 143 4.84 -19.29 -8.59
CA SER A 143 4.95 -17.84 -8.58
C SER A 143 3.58 -17.16 -8.50
N HIS A 144 2.60 -17.64 -9.26
CA HIS A 144 1.22 -17.13 -9.16
C HIS A 144 0.58 -17.43 -7.80
N LEU A 145 0.87 -18.60 -7.22
CA LEU A 145 0.37 -18.96 -5.90
C LEU A 145 1.00 -18.07 -4.81
N PHE A 146 2.31 -17.81 -4.90
CA PHE A 146 3.00 -16.90 -4.00
C PHE A 146 2.37 -15.50 -4.03
N ASN A 147 2.20 -14.91 -5.22
CA ASN A 147 1.54 -13.61 -5.37
C ASN A 147 0.11 -13.63 -4.79
N GLY A 148 -0.64 -14.69 -5.04
CA GLY A 148 -2.00 -14.85 -4.51
C GLY A 148 -2.06 -14.96 -2.98
N ILE A 149 -1.16 -15.75 -2.37
CA ILE A 149 -1.03 -15.87 -0.91
C ILE A 149 -0.65 -14.52 -0.32
N TYR A 150 0.34 -13.86 -0.92
CA TYR A 150 0.85 -12.58 -0.46
C TYR A 150 -0.24 -11.49 -0.51
N GLU A 151 -0.95 -11.36 -1.63
CA GLU A 151 -2.08 -10.44 -1.74
C GLU A 151 -3.23 -10.78 -0.77
N GLY A 152 -3.47 -12.05 -0.50
CA GLY A 152 -4.42 -12.50 0.53
C GLY A 152 -4.03 -12.02 1.93
N MET A 153 -2.74 -12.14 2.28
CA MET A 153 -2.19 -11.64 3.55
C MET A 153 -2.27 -10.11 3.65
N LEU A 154 -1.96 -9.38 2.57
CA LEU A 154 -2.07 -7.93 2.55
C LEU A 154 -3.53 -7.45 2.71
N LYS A 155 -4.51 -8.18 2.18
CA LYS A 155 -5.93 -7.90 2.43
C LYS A 155 -6.31 -8.11 3.91
N ASP A 156 -5.75 -9.13 4.55
CA ASP A 156 -5.95 -9.33 5.99
C ASP A 156 -5.36 -8.19 6.82
N LEU A 157 -4.26 -7.59 6.35
CA LEU A 157 -3.64 -6.41 6.98
C LEU A 157 -4.62 -5.23 7.09
N GLN A 158 -5.49 -5.02 6.10
CA GLN A 158 -6.51 -3.97 6.14
C GLN A 158 -7.40 -4.04 7.39
N SER A 159 -7.61 -5.23 7.94
CA SER A 159 -8.39 -5.47 9.16
C SER A 159 -7.55 -5.65 10.43
N ALA A 160 -6.23 -5.52 10.35
CA ALA A 160 -5.28 -5.72 11.46
C ALA A 160 -5.06 -4.45 12.31
N GLY A 161 -6.12 -3.75 12.67
CA GLY A 161 -6.06 -2.55 13.51
C GLY A 161 -5.23 -1.42 12.87
N LYS A 162 -4.26 -0.86 13.62
CA LYS A 162 -3.40 0.23 13.13
C LYS A 162 -2.54 -0.13 11.91
N ALA A 163 -2.27 -1.41 11.68
CA ALA A 163 -1.49 -1.84 10.52
C ALA A 163 -2.26 -1.71 9.20
N GLY A 164 -3.57 -1.56 9.23
CA GLY A 164 -4.41 -1.29 8.06
C GLY A 164 -4.06 0.02 7.33
N GLU A 165 -3.41 0.97 8.00
CA GLU A 165 -2.95 2.24 7.40
C GLU A 165 -1.94 2.04 6.24
N PHE A 166 -1.26 0.91 6.20
CA PHE A 166 -0.24 0.60 5.19
C PHE A 166 -0.78 -0.03 3.92
N TYR A 167 -2.06 -0.33 3.88
CA TYR A 167 -2.69 -1.01 2.75
C TYR A 167 -3.66 -0.09 2.02
N THR A 168 -3.38 0.21 0.76
CA THR A 168 -4.31 0.88 -0.16
C THR A 168 -5.07 -0.18 -0.97
N PRO A 169 -6.42 -0.13 -1.01
CA PRO A 169 -7.21 -1.08 -1.81
C PRO A 169 -6.76 -1.14 -3.27
N ARG A 170 -6.56 -2.33 -3.80
CA ARG A 170 -6.03 -2.53 -5.17
C ARG A 170 -6.87 -1.87 -6.27
N PRO A 171 -8.22 -1.83 -6.20
CA PRO A 171 -9.00 -1.06 -7.18
C PRO A 171 -8.60 0.42 -7.24
N VAL A 172 -8.27 1.03 -6.09
CA VAL A 172 -7.82 2.44 -6.05
C VAL A 172 -6.45 2.60 -6.71
N THR A 173 -5.48 1.75 -6.37
CA THR A 173 -4.13 1.85 -6.96
C THR A 173 -4.14 1.59 -8.45
N ARG A 174 -4.89 0.57 -8.92
CA ARG A 174 -5.04 0.27 -10.34
C ARG A 174 -5.76 1.39 -11.11
N PHE A 175 -6.81 1.96 -10.53
CA PHE A 175 -7.51 3.08 -11.15
C PHE A 175 -6.57 4.28 -11.35
N VAL A 176 -5.85 4.68 -10.30
CA VAL A 176 -4.91 5.80 -10.37
C VAL A 176 -3.83 5.55 -11.43
N VAL A 177 -3.22 4.38 -11.43
CA VAL A 177 -2.14 4.03 -12.38
C VAL A 177 -2.65 4.04 -13.83
N ARG A 178 -3.83 3.45 -14.11
CA ARG A 178 -4.43 3.46 -15.45
C ARG A 178 -4.67 4.89 -15.97
N HIS A 179 -5.00 5.84 -15.11
CA HIS A 179 -5.29 7.21 -15.50
C HIS A 179 -4.07 8.14 -15.51
N ILE A 180 -2.98 7.75 -14.86
CA ILE A 180 -1.67 8.39 -15.00
C ILE A 180 -0.97 7.96 -16.29
N VAL A 181 -1.29 6.77 -16.82
CA VAL A 181 -0.77 6.22 -18.09
C VAL A 181 0.76 6.22 -18.07
N PRO A 182 1.41 5.45 -17.19
CA PRO A 182 2.86 5.38 -17.14
C PRO A 182 3.43 4.74 -18.40
N LYS A 183 4.64 5.15 -18.79
CA LYS A 183 5.40 4.55 -19.89
C LYS A 183 6.67 3.90 -19.35
N LEU A 184 7.05 2.78 -19.92
CA LEU A 184 8.30 2.13 -19.59
C LEU A 184 9.48 3.08 -19.83
N GLY A 185 10.39 3.18 -18.85
CA GLY A 185 11.51 4.11 -18.88
C GLY A 185 11.24 5.48 -18.24
N GLU A 186 9.98 5.85 -17.94
CA GLU A 186 9.70 6.99 -17.06
C GLU A 186 10.07 6.64 -15.62
N SER A 187 10.67 7.58 -14.88
CA SER A 187 10.97 7.38 -13.46
C SER A 187 9.69 7.53 -12.62
N ILE A 188 9.31 6.47 -11.92
CA ILE A 188 8.08 6.38 -11.12
C ILE A 188 8.44 6.28 -9.65
N PHE A 189 7.80 7.09 -8.81
CA PHE A 189 8.16 7.22 -7.41
C PHE A 189 6.92 7.23 -6.50
N ASP A 190 7.01 6.47 -5.41
CA ASP A 190 6.06 6.52 -4.31
C ASP A 190 6.79 6.91 -3.01
N PRO A 191 6.65 8.16 -2.52
CA PRO A 191 7.32 8.64 -1.31
C PRO A 191 6.74 8.09 0.00
N ALA A 192 5.63 7.35 -0.04
CA ALA A 192 4.98 6.72 1.10
C ALA A 192 4.43 5.35 0.69
N CYS A 193 5.32 4.47 0.20
CA CYS A 193 4.90 3.30 -0.56
C CYS A 193 4.18 2.21 0.25
N GLY A 194 4.22 2.26 1.57
CA GLY A 194 3.53 1.29 2.42
C GLY A 194 3.91 -0.14 2.05
N THR A 195 2.94 -0.94 1.63
CA THR A 195 3.14 -2.32 1.16
C THR A 195 3.49 -2.42 -0.34
N GLY A 196 3.80 -1.33 -1.00
CA GLY A 196 4.17 -1.29 -2.42
C GLY A 196 2.98 -1.37 -3.39
N GLY A 197 1.77 -1.04 -2.92
CA GLY A 197 0.54 -1.22 -3.69
C GLY A 197 0.48 -0.44 -5.00
N PHE A 198 0.93 0.80 -5.03
CA PHE A 198 1.03 1.58 -6.27
C PHE A 198 2.12 1.04 -7.18
N LEU A 199 3.29 0.72 -6.62
CA LEU A 199 4.44 0.24 -7.39
C LEU A 199 4.12 -1.08 -8.10
N THR A 200 3.49 -2.04 -7.41
CA THR A 200 3.06 -3.29 -8.04
C THR A 200 1.93 -3.09 -9.05
N SER A 201 1.04 -2.10 -8.83
CA SER A 201 0.02 -1.76 -9.83
C SER A 201 0.62 -1.18 -11.11
N VAL A 202 1.79 -0.50 -11.03
CA VAL A 202 2.53 -0.05 -12.21
C VAL A 202 3.15 -1.23 -12.96
N ILE A 203 3.75 -2.21 -12.25
CA ILE A 203 4.30 -3.42 -12.87
C ILE A 203 3.20 -4.16 -13.63
N ASN A 204 2.09 -4.44 -12.95
CA ASN A 204 0.95 -5.12 -13.57
C ASN A 204 0.39 -4.33 -14.76
N TYR A 205 0.37 -2.99 -14.69
CA TYR A 205 -0.06 -2.16 -15.82
C TYR A 205 0.85 -2.34 -17.04
N PHE A 206 2.15 -2.45 -16.86
CA PHE A 206 3.08 -2.72 -17.95
C PHE A 206 2.91 -4.13 -18.52
N GLU A 207 2.69 -5.13 -17.66
CA GLU A 207 2.42 -6.52 -18.07
C GLU A 207 1.10 -6.62 -18.84
N ASP A 208 0.01 -6.03 -18.32
CA ASP A 208 -1.32 -6.05 -18.94
C ASP A 208 -1.37 -5.32 -20.30
N ASN A 209 -0.44 -4.43 -20.58
CA ASN A 209 -0.34 -3.67 -21.84
C ASN A 209 0.84 -4.12 -22.72
N ASP A 210 1.42 -5.29 -22.47
CA ASP A 210 2.54 -5.85 -23.25
C ASP A 210 3.73 -4.87 -23.37
N ALA A 211 3.97 -4.04 -22.36
CA ALA A 211 5.05 -3.05 -22.39
C ALA A 211 6.43 -3.66 -22.06
N VAL A 212 6.48 -4.87 -21.50
CA VAL A 212 7.69 -5.60 -21.14
C VAL A 212 7.72 -6.91 -21.93
N THR A 213 8.40 -6.91 -23.08
CA THR A 213 8.41 -8.04 -24.02
C THR A 213 9.80 -8.56 -24.34
N SER A 214 10.85 -7.83 -23.95
CA SER A 214 12.24 -8.16 -24.21
C SER A 214 13.10 -8.11 -22.93
N VAL A 215 14.30 -8.64 -22.99
CA VAL A 215 15.30 -8.55 -21.92
C VAL A 215 15.66 -7.09 -21.62
N ASP A 216 15.71 -6.24 -22.64
CA ASP A 216 15.98 -4.81 -22.47
C ASP A 216 14.85 -4.08 -21.78
N ASP A 217 13.59 -4.44 -22.11
CA ASP A 217 12.40 -3.91 -21.41
C ASP A 217 12.41 -4.32 -19.94
N TYR A 218 12.74 -5.58 -19.65
CA TYR A 218 12.87 -6.07 -18.28
C TYR A 218 13.96 -5.32 -17.53
N SER A 219 15.14 -5.11 -18.15
CA SER A 219 16.22 -4.31 -17.56
C SER A 219 15.80 -2.86 -17.29
N THR A 220 14.99 -2.28 -18.19
CA THR A 220 14.44 -0.94 -18.02
C THR A 220 13.45 -0.89 -16.85
N LEU A 221 12.58 -1.89 -16.74
CA LEU A 221 11.61 -2.01 -15.61
C LEU A 221 12.33 -2.02 -14.26
N GLN A 222 13.45 -2.75 -14.12
CA GLN A 222 14.24 -2.83 -12.88
C GLN A 222 14.66 -1.46 -12.33
N ASN A 223 14.82 -0.46 -13.20
CA ASN A 223 15.27 0.90 -12.85
C ASN A 223 14.14 1.96 -12.86
N THR A 224 12.94 1.56 -13.26
CA THR A 224 11.79 2.47 -13.44
C THR A 224 11.15 2.86 -12.10
N ILE A 225 11.12 1.93 -11.14
CA ILE A 225 10.31 2.01 -9.93
C ILE A 225 11.16 2.34 -8.72
N ARG A 226 10.73 3.35 -7.94
CA ARG A 226 11.39 3.79 -6.70
C ARG A 226 10.39 4.04 -5.60
N GLY A 227 10.81 3.88 -4.34
CA GLY A 227 9.96 4.15 -3.19
C GLY A 227 10.70 4.59 -1.94
N ILE A 228 9.94 5.17 -1.01
CA ILE A 228 10.38 5.40 0.36
C ILE A 228 9.30 4.88 1.30
N GLU A 229 9.72 4.15 2.32
CA GLU A 229 8.87 3.77 3.44
C GLU A 229 9.59 4.03 4.76
N LYS A 230 8.88 4.65 5.72
CA LYS A 230 9.46 5.06 6.99
C LYS A 230 9.51 3.91 8.00
N LYS A 231 8.51 3.03 7.98
CA LYS A 231 8.32 2.01 9.01
C LYS A 231 8.87 0.65 8.56
N PRO A 232 9.54 -0.10 9.47
CA PRO A 232 10.20 -1.37 9.12
C PRO A 232 9.23 -2.42 8.58
N PHE A 233 8.09 -2.62 9.25
CA PHE A 233 7.13 -3.67 8.86
C PHE A 233 6.55 -3.47 7.46
N PRO A 234 5.96 -2.31 7.09
CA PRO A 234 5.51 -2.11 5.71
C PRO A 234 6.67 -2.09 4.69
N TYR A 235 7.89 -1.67 5.09
CA TYR A 235 9.07 -1.77 4.25
C TYR A 235 9.40 -3.23 3.88
N LEU A 236 9.43 -4.15 4.86
CA LEU A 236 9.57 -5.59 4.64
C LEU A 236 8.49 -6.10 3.66
N LEU A 237 7.23 -5.69 3.89
CA LEU A 237 6.11 -6.06 3.02
C LEU A 237 6.31 -5.54 1.60
N CYS A 238 6.74 -4.30 1.43
CA CYS A 238 6.97 -3.69 0.11
C CYS A 238 8.06 -4.42 -0.66
N ILE A 239 9.21 -4.65 -0.04
CA ILE A 239 10.34 -5.34 -0.70
C ILE A 239 9.94 -6.74 -1.14
N THR A 240 9.30 -7.51 -0.24
CA THR A 240 8.85 -8.88 -0.57
C THR A 240 7.83 -8.88 -1.71
N ASN A 241 6.93 -7.89 -1.72
CA ASN A 241 5.94 -7.70 -2.78
C ASN A 241 6.58 -7.41 -4.14
N LEU A 242 7.57 -6.53 -4.18
CA LEU A 242 8.29 -6.18 -5.41
C LEU A 242 9.14 -7.34 -5.93
N LEU A 243 9.80 -8.10 -5.04
CA LEU A 243 10.51 -9.34 -5.41
C LEU A 243 9.54 -10.35 -6.05
N ALA A 244 8.34 -10.50 -5.47
CA ALA A 244 7.28 -11.36 -5.99
C ALA A 244 6.81 -10.96 -7.39
N HIS A 245 6.86 -9.65 -7.70
CA HIS A 245 6.52 -9.09 -9.02
C HIS A 245 7.76 -8.93 -9.93
N GLY A 246 8.82 -9.66 -9.68
CA GLY A 246 9.95 -9.75 -10.60
C GLY A 246 11.01 -8.65 -10.48
N ILE A 247 10.91 -7.71 -9.53
CA ILE A 247 11.99 -6.73 -9.30
C ILE A 247 13.12 -7.39 -8.51
N ASP A 248 14.31 -7.48 -9.09
CA ASP A 248 15.45 -8.20 -8.50
C ASP A 248 16.04 -7.50 -7.28
N VAL A 249 16.23 -6.19 -7.39
CA VAL A 249 16.74 -5.34 -6.30
C VAL A 249 15.90 -4.08 -6.21
N PRO A 250 14.77 -4.14 -5.46
CA PRO A 250 13.86 -3.01 -5.32
C PRO A 250 14.57 -1.74 -4.80
N ASP A 251 14.50 -0.62 -5.55
CA ASP A 251 15.02 0.68 -5.08
C ASP A 251 14.01 1.36 -4.15
N VAL A 252 13.76 0.71 -3.02
CA VAL A 252 12.96 1.28 -1.93
C VAL A 252 13.87 1.58 -0.76
N ARG A 253 13.77 2.79 -0.21
CA ARG A 253 14.60 3.22 0.92
C ARG A 253 13.78 3.29 2.18
N ARG A 254 14.33 2.74 3.27
CA ARG A 254 13.74 2.91 4.60
C ARG A 254 14.17 4.25 5.18
N ALA A 255 13.33 5.27 5.03
CA ALA A 255 13.62 6.64 5.43
C ALA A 255 12.32 7.46 5.64
N ASN A 256 12.46 8.64 6.26
CA ASN A 256 11.37 9.62 6.23
C ASN A 256 11.51 10.50 4.97
N ALA A 257 10.56 10.40 4.04
CA ALA A 257 10.54 11.17 2.80
C ALA A 257 10.50 12.68 3.03
N LEU A 258 10.01 13.12 4.18
CA LEU A 258 9.89 14.54 4.57
C LEU A 258 11.14 15.10 5.27
N ALA A 259 12.20 14.30 5.46
CA ALA A 259 13.35 14.71 6.27
C ALA A 259 14.25 15.78 5.63
N ARG A 260 14.26 15.85 4.28
CA ARG A 260 15.08 16.83 3.54
C ARG A 260 14.29 18.08 3.23
N HIS A 261 14.97 19.24 3.18
CA HIS A 261 14.32 20.46 2.71
C HIS A 261 14.02 20.40 1.20
N THR A 262 12.85 20.89 0.79
CA THR A 262 12.41 20.81 -0.62
C THR A 262 13.33 21.52 -1.60
N SER A 263 14.09 22.55 -1.16
CA SER A 263 15.10 23.25 -1.99
C SER A 263 16.37 22.43 -2.23
N GLU A 264 16.58 21.34 -1.53
CA GLU A 264 17.77 20.49 -1.67
C GLU A 264 17.61 19.44 -2.79
N TYR A 265 16.41 19.30 -3.36
CA TYR A 265 16.19 18.37 -4.45
C TYR A 265 16.87 18.83 -5.73
N THR A 266 17.77 18.02 -6.23
CA THR A 266 18.48 18.28 -7.49
C THR A 266 17.64 17.86 -8.70
N ALA A 267 17.98 18.39 -9.88
CA ALA A 267 17.30 18.00 -11.13
C ALA A 267 17.37 16.49 -11.42
N LYS A 268 18.45 15.82 -10.97
CA LYS A 268 18.64 14.37 -11.16
C LYS A 268 17.72 13.51 -10.27
N GLU A 269 17.23 14.08 -9.18
CA GLU A 269 16.33 13.38 -8.25
C GLU A 269 14.86 13.53 -8.63
N LYS A 270 14.53 14.52 -9.49
CA LYS A 270 13.17 14.72 -9.97
C LYS A 270 12.72 13.55 -10.84
N VAL A 271 11.43 13.22 -10.73
CA VAL A 271 10.81 12.07 -11.37
C VAL A 271 9.70 12.47 -12.33
N ASP A 272 9.39 11.58 -13.26
CA ASP A 272 8.33 11.79 -14.25
C ASP A 272 6.94 11.55 -13.70
N ILE A 273 6.82 10.59 -12.76
CA ILE A 273 5.54 10.19 -12.20
C ILE A 273 5.65 10.01 -10.68
N ILE A 274 4.66 10.54 -9.97
CA ILE A 274 4.42 10.19 -8.56
C ILE A 274 3.01 9.64 -8.41
N VAL A 275 2.91 8.45 -7.82
CA VAL A 275 1.65 7.82 -7.42
C VAL A 275 1.76 7.43 -5.95
N THR A 276 0.86 7.93 -5.09
CA THR A 276 1.03 7.75 -3.65
C THR A 276 -0.26 7.93 -2.87
N ASN A 277 -0.30 7.31 -1.71
CA ASN A 277 -1.31 7.51 -0.67
C ASN A 277 -0.60 7.86 0.65
N PRO A 278 -0.30 9.15 0.88
CA PRO A 278 0.34 9.57 2.12
C PRO A 278 -0.51 9.25 3.36
N PRO A 279 0.08 9.12 4.56
CA PRO A 279 -0.67 8.91 5.79
C PRO A 279 -1.73 9.98 6.03
N PHE A 280 -2.98 9.55 6.31
CA PHE A 280 -4.10 10.45 6.63
C PHE A 280 -4.05 10.84 8.10
N GLY A 281 -3.81 12.11 8.36
CA GLY A 281 -3.67 12.59 9.71
C GLY A 281 -2.38 12.12 10.35
N GLY A 282 -1.95 12.83 11.32
CA GLY A 282 -0.65 12.67 11.94
C GLY A 282 0.06 14.00 11.87
N ALA A 283 0.80 14.29 12.93
CA ALA A 283 1.61 15.48 13.02
C ALA A 283 3.08 15.08 12.97
N GLU A 284 3.81 15.64 12.05
CA GLU A 284 5.27 15.58 12.06
C GLU A 284 5.82 16.54 13.11
N ASN A 285 7.01 16.25 13.61
CA ASN A 285 7.67 17.12 14.57
C ASN A 285 8.08 18.47 13.92
N LYS A 286 8.37 19.49 14.75
CA LYS A 286 8.73 20.82 14.28
C LYS A 286 9.97 20.85 13.38
N VAL A 287 10.89 19.91 13.54
CA VAL A 287 12.11 19.84 12.69
C VAL A 287 11.70 19.44 11.28
N ILE A 288 10.86 18.41 11.15
CA ILE A 288 10.33 17.97 9.84
C ILE A 288 9.47 19.05 9.19
N SER A 289 8.66 19.79 9.96
CA SER A 289 7.86 20.89 9.39
C SER A 289 8.73 22.03 8.77
N GLN A 290 10.01 22.08 9.11
CA GLN A 290 10.96 23.02 8.49
C GLN A 290 11.53 22.53 7.15
N SER A 291 11.15 21.35 6.69
CA SER A 291 11.55 20.82 5.38
C SER A 291 10.93 21.57 4.19
N VAL A 292 10.02 22.49 4.45
CA VAL A 292 9.36 23.35 3.45
C VAL A 292 9.55 24.83 3.76
N SER A 293 9.29 25.72 2.78
CA SER A 293 9.37 27.17 2.95
C SER A 293 8.45 27.68 4.07
N ALA A 294 8.79 28.82 4.66
CA ALA A 294 8.15 29.33 5.88
C ALA A 294 6.62 29.51 5.76
N GLU A 295 6.14 29.97 4.59
CA GLU A 295 4.73 30.20 4.30
C GLU A 295 3.90 28.91 4.17
N LEU A 296 4.55 27.76 3.93
CA LEU A 296 3.90 26.47 3.76
C LEU A 296 4.05 25.57 5.00
N ARG A 297 4.66 26.07 6.07
CA ARG A 297 4.93 25.30 7.27
C ARG A 297 3.68 24.97 8.05
N ASN A 298 3.43 23.68 8.21
CA ASN A 298 2.50 23.14 9.20
C ASN A 298 3.04 21.81 9.70
N THR A 299 2.30 21.11 10.52
CA THR A 299 2.68 19.79 11.05
C THR A 299 1.88 18.64 10.44
N GLU A 300 0.90 18.94 9.60
CA GLU A 300 0.07 17.89 9.00
C GLU A 300 0.83 17.14 7.92
N THR A 301 0.95 15.85 8.09
CA THR A 301 1.77 14.99 7.24
C THR A 301 1.33 15.02 5.78
N ALA A 302 0.02 14.94 5.49
CA ALA A 302 -0.50 14.94 4.12
C ALA A 302 -0.18 16.25 3.37
N ASP A 303 -0.25 17.39 4.05
CA ASP A 303 0.06 18.70 3.49
C ASP A 303 1.54 18.80 3.11
N LEU A 304 2.43 18.37 4.01
CA LEU A 304 3.87 18.35 3.76
C LEU A 304 4.22 17.43 2.58
N PHE A 305 3.59 16.24 2.49
CA PHE A 305 3.78 15.36 1.34
C PHE A 305 3.43 16.04 0.03
N LEU A 306 2.33 16.76 -0.05
CA LEU A 306 1.95 17.45 -1.29
C LEU A 306 3.02 18.49 -1.71
N VAL A 307 3.57 19.26 -0.76
CA VAL A 307 4.64 20.22 -1.06
C VAL A 307 5.90 19.52 -1.57
N HIS A 308 6.29 18.40 -0.95
CA HIS A 308 7.42 17.58 -1.41
C HIS A 308 7.18 16.96 -2.79
N ILE A 309 5.97 16.46 -3.05
CA ILE A 309 5.56 15.90 -4.35
C ILE A 309 5.74 16.97 -5.46
N MET A 310 5.22 18.19 -5.25
CA MET A 310 5.37 19.28 -6.21
C MET A 310 6.84 19.61 -6.48
N ALA A 311 7.70 19.53 -5.47
CA ALA A 311 9.14 19.81 -5.62
C ALA A 311 9.90 18.70 -6.34
N LEU A 312 9.47 17.44 -6.19
CA LEU A 312 10.10 16.24 -6.77
C LEU A 312 9.68 15.97 -8.21
N LEU A 313 8.56 16.49 -8.67
CA LEU A 313 8.13 16.29 -10.07
C LEU A 313 9.00 17.14 -11.01
N LYS A 314 9.34 16.55 -12.17
CA LYS A 314 9.84 17.29 -13.34
C LYS A 314 8.74 18.15 -13.92
N ASP A 315 9.10 19.18 -14.71
CA ASP A 315 8.13 19.86 -15.55
C ASP A 315 7.56 18.87 -16.59
N GLY A 316 6.24 18.84 -16.74
CA GLY A 316 5.53 17.81 -17.50
C GLY A 316 5.28 16.51 -16.72
N GLY A 317 5.86 16.37 -15.54
CA GLY A 317 5.64 15.21 -14.66
C GLY A 317 4.21 15.14 -14.12
N ARG A 318 3.70 13.93 -13.93
CA ARG A 318 2.30 13.65 -13.57
C ARG A 318 2.19 13.09 -12.16
N CYS A 319 1.12 13.44 -11.46
CA CYS A 319 0.82 12.90 -10.14
C CYS A 319 -0.60 12.34 -10.03
N GLY A 320 -0.71 11.17 -9.42
CA GLY A 320 -1.95 10.59 -8.92
C GLY A 320 -1.87 10.40 -7.41
N LEU A 321 -2.67 11.14 -6.68
CA LEU A 321 -2.52 11.32 -5.23
C LEU A 321 -3.82 11.01 -4.51
N VAL A 322 -3.77 10.29 -3.39
CA VAL A 322 -4.91 10.13 -2.47
C VAL A 322 -4.78 11.12 -1.33
N LEU A 323 -5.80 11.93 -1.08
CA LEU A 323 -5.85 12.89 0.02
C LEU A 323 -7.18 12.87 0.77
N PRO A 324 -7.18 13.13 2.10
CA PRO A 324 -8.39 13.28 2.87
C PRO A 324 -9.10 14.62 2.60
N ASP A 325 -10.41 14.68 2.88
CA ASP A 325 -11.23 15.89 2.74
C ASP A 325 -10.67 17.10 3.48
N GLY A 326 -10.06 16.88 4.65
CA GLY A 326 -9.51 17.94 5.49
C GLY A 326 -8.49 18.84 4.79
N PHE A 327 -7.82 18.35 3.75
CA PHE A 327 -6.98 19.17 2.89
C PHE A 327 -7.82 20.07 1.97
N LEU A 328 -8.89 19.56 1.37
CA LEU A 328 -9.64 20.26 0.33
C LEU A 328 -10.35 21.49 0.85
N PHE A 329 -11.05 21.39 2.00
CA PHE A 329 -11.75 22.53 2.60
C PHE A 329 -10.91 23.36 3.57
N GLY A 330 -9.75 22.89 3.99
CA GLY A 330 -8.91 23.57 4.99
C GLY A 330 -8.45 24.95 4.51
N THR A 331 -8.30 25.89 5.45
CA THR A 331 -7.90 27.29 5.21
C THR A 331 -6.50 27.60 5.75
N GLY A 332 -6.04 28.83 5.64
CA GLY A 332 -4.76 29.27 6.17
C GLY A 332 -3.59 28.69 5.39
N VAL A 333 -2.70 27.95 6.04
CA VAL A 333 -1.54 27.32 5.36
C VAL A 333 -2.00 26.39 4.24
N LYS A 334 -3.12 25.69 4.41
CA LYS A 334 -3.68 24.84 3.35
C LYS A 334 -4.10 25.67 2.13
N SER A 335 -4.67 26.88 2.30
CA SER A 335 -4.95 27.79 1.18
C SER A 335 -3.68 28.19 0.45
N ALA A 336 -2.57 28.45 1.17
CA ALA A 336 -1.28 28.76 0.55
C ALA A 336 -0.71 27.57 -0.25
N ILE A 337 -0.82 26.35 0.26
CA ILE A 337 -0.40 25.13 -0.46
C ILE A 337 -1.27 24.90 -1.70
N LYS A 338 -2.59 25.08 -1.60
CA LYS A 338 -3.52 24.96 -2.74
C LYS A 338 -3.26 26.02 -3.79
N LYS A 339 -3.00 27.27 -3.37
CA LYS A 339 -2.57 28.34 -4.27
C LYS A 339 -1.33 27.92 -5.06
N LYS A 340 -0.27 27.45 -4.37
CA LYS A 340 0.96 26.97 -5.02
C LYS A 340 0.68 25.82 -5.98
N LEU A 341 -0.18 24.87 -5.60
CA LEU A 341 -0.59 23.75 -6.47
C LEU A 341 -1.24 24.26 -7.77
N LEU A 342 -2.18 25.20 -7.68
CA LEU A 342 -2.89 25.75 -8.83
C LEU A 342 -2.01 26.64 -9.72
N GLU A 343 -1.01 27.33 -9.16
CA GLU A 343 -0.09 28.17 -9.90
C GLU A 343 1.02 27.38 -10.61
N GLU A 344 1.53 26.32 -10.00
CA GLU A 344 2.67 25.55 -10.53
C GLU A 344 2.27 24.26 -11.26
N CYS A 345 1.07 23.77 -11.02
CA CYS A 345 0.57 22.53 -11.59
C CYS A 345 -0.81 22.73 -12.25
N ASP A 346 -1.06 21.99 -13.29
CA ASP A 346 -2.39 21.83 -13.88
C ASP A 346 -3.15 20.73 -13.10
N LEU A 347 -3.85 21.13 -12.03
CA LEU A 347 -4.77 20.25 -11.31
C LEU A 347 -6.06 20.12 -12.14
N HIS A 348 -6.20 19.03 -12.87
CA HIS A 348 -7.27 18.87 -13.84
C HIS A 348 -8.44 18.00 -13.35
N THR A 349 -8.27 17.22 -12.29
CA THR A 349 -9.32 16.28 -11.84
C THR A 349 -9.23 15.99 -10.35
N ILE A 350 -10.34 16.11 -9.66
CA ILE A 350 -10.55 15.61 -8.29
C ILE A 350 -11.73 14.65 -8.30
N ILE A 351 -11.52 13.43 -7.78
CA ILE A 351 -12.57 12.42 -7.64
C ILE A 351 -12.79 12.14 -6.16
N ARG A 352 -13.98 12.41 -5.66
CA ARG A 352 -14.38 11.98 -4.33
C ARG A 352 -14.73 10.50 -4.34
N LEU A 353 -14.08 9.73 -3.48
CA LEU A 353 -14.40 8.32 -3.29
C LEU A 353 -15.59 8.16 -2.33
N PRO A 354 -16.37 7.08 -2.46
CA PRO A 354 -17.41 6.73 -1.51
C PRO A 354 -16.84 6.54 -0.10
N LYS A 355 -17.66 6.79 0.91
CA LYS A 355 -17.29 6.47 2.29
C LYS A 355 -16.87 4.99 2.41
N SER A 356 -16.05 4.69 3.41
CA SER A 356 -15.63 3.32 3.73
C SER A 356 -14.73 2.60 2.73
N VAL A 357 -14.20 3.24 1.69
CA VAL A 357 -13.23 2.61 0.77
C VAL A 357 -12.02 2.06 1.53
N PHE A 358 -11.60 2.77 2.58
CA PHE A 358 -10.48 2.39 3.46
C PHE A 358 -10.94 1.69 4.76
N ALA A 359 -12.20 1.29 4.85
CA ALA A 359 -12.69 0.56 6.02
C ALA A 359 -12.04 -0.84 6.12
N PRO A 360 -11.82 -1.38 7.34
CA PRO A 360 -12.19 -0.80 8.64
C PRO A 360 -11.14 0.17 9.23
N TYR A 361 -10.03 0.43 8.52
CA TYR A 361 -8.95 1.27 9.03
C TYR A 361 -9.41 2.71 9.34
N THR A 362 -10.10 3.35 8.42
CA THR A 362 -10.63 4.71 8.59
C THR A 362 -11.99 4.90 7.90
N SER A 363 -12.79 5.79 8.46
CA SER A 363 -14.02 6.29 7.86
C SER A 363 -13.86 7.67 7.22
N ILE A 364 -12.65 8.21 7.19
CA ILE A 364 -12.36 9.52 6.58
C ILE A 364 -12.68 9.46 5.09
N ASN A 365 -13.40 10.46 4.59
CA ASN A 365 -13.62 10.61 3.17
C ASN A 365 -12.29 10.95 2.47
N THR A 366 -12.08 10.34 1.33
CA THR A 366 -10.85 10.47 0.57
C THR A 366 -11.12 10.88 -0.86
N ASN A 367 -10.14 11.52 -1.46
CA ASN A 367 -10.22 12.02 -2.82
C ASN A 367 -8.98 11.60 -3.60
N LEU A 368 -9.16 11.39 -4.90
CA LEU A 368 -8.08 11.20 -5.85
C LEU A 368 -7.84 12.51 -6.57
N LEU A 369 -6.61 13.01 -6.54
CA LEU A 369 -6.18 14.21 -7.23
C LEU A 369 -5.24 13.83 -8.38
N PHE A 370 -5.48 14.43 -9.55
CA PHE A 370 -4.65 14.24 -10.74
C PHE A 370 -4.17 15.59 -11.25
N PHE A 371 -2.85 15.76 -11.34
CA PHE A 371 -2.24 16.98 -11.84
C PHE A 371 -0.94 16.77 -12.61
N THR A 372 -0.58 17.76 -13.43
CA THR A 372 0.67 17.80 -14.19
C THR A 372 1.47 19.03 -13.79
N LYS A 373 2.74 18.88 -13.45
CA LYS A 373 3.65 19.98 -13.09
C LYS A 373 4.05 20.81 -14.31
N GLY A 374 4.34 22.12 -14.10
CA GLY A 374 4.98 22.99 -15.07
C GLY A 374 4.02 23.89 -15.86
N ARG A 375 2.75 23.89 -15.52
CA ARG A 375 1.75 24.83 -16.06
C ARG A 375 0.66 25.11 -15.04
N PRO A 376 0.08 26.33 -15.02
CA PRO A 376 -0.99 26.66 -14.08
C PRO A 376 -2.30 25.96 -14.44
N THR A 377 -3.12 25.74 -13.44
CA THR A 377 -4.49 25.24 -13.55
C THR A 377 -5.39 26.28 -14.22
N LYS A 378 -6.18 25.88 -15.17
CA LYS A 378 -7.23 26.71 -15.80
C LYS A 378 -8.60 26.49 -15.19
N GLY A 379 -8.83 25.32 -14.66
CA GLY A 379 -10.04 24.90 -13.98
C GLY A 379 -9.96 23.41 -13.67
N VAL A 380 -10.79 22.99 -12.76
CA VAL A 380 -10.77 21.64 -12.20
C VAL A 380 -12.08 20.92 -12.48
N TRP A 381 -12.01 19.71 -12.95
CA TRP A 381 -13.12 18.79 -12.99
C TRP A 381 -13.26 18.09 -11.64
N PHE A 382 -14.41 18.21 -11.04
CA PHE A 382 -14.83 17.51 -9.83
C PHE A 382 -15.78 16.38 -10.19
N TYR A 383 -15.55 15.20 -9.65
CA TYR A 383 -16.42 14.04 -9.83
C TYR A 383 -16.68 13.38 -8.48
N ARG A 384 -17.95 13.06 -8.21
CA ARG A 384 -18.36 12.31 -7.02
C ARG A 384 -18.71 10.89 -7.43
N LEU A 385 -17.87 9.92 -7.01
CA LEU A 385 -18.17 8.51 -7.20
C LEU A 385 -19.19 8.08 -6.15
N GLU A 386 -20.37 7.70 -6.62
CA GLU A 386 -21.44 7.25 -5.74
C GLU A 386 -21.19 5.83 -5.22
N MET A 387 -21.86 5.50 -4.10
CA MET A 387 -21.84 4.12 -3.59
C MET A 387 -22.53 3.20 -4.61
N PRO A 388 -21.93 2.04 -4.96
CA PRO A 388 -22.56 1.12 -5.90
C PRO A 388 -23.93 0.64 -5.42
N GLU A 389 -24.83 0.38 -6.38
CA GLU A 389 -26.16 -0.14 -6.07
C GLU A 389 -26.09 -1.42 -5.20
N GLY A 390 -26.92 -1.50 -4.18
CA GLY A 390 -26.93 -2.61 -3.21
C GLY A 390 -25.81 -2.59 -2.16
N TYR A 391 -24.99 -1.52 -2.13
CA TYR A 391 -23.96 -1.31 -1.11
C TYR A 391 -24.36 -0.16 -0.17
N LYS A 392 -24.46 -0.43 1.12
CA LYS A 392 -24.57 0.62 2.16
C LYS A 392 -23.18 1.17 2.54
N HIS A 393 -22.20 0.31 2.56
CA HIS A 393 -20.77 0.62 2.81
C HIS A 393 -19.89 -0.52 2.29
N PHE A 394 -18.64 -0.22 2.03
CA PHE A 394 -17.63 -1.25 1.78
C PHE A 394 -17.20 -1.90 3.11
N SER A 395 -16.84 -3.17 3.05
CA SER A 395 -16.42 -3.96 4.21
C SER A 395 -15.47 -5.07 3.79
N LYS A 396 -14.89 -5.79 4.76
CA LYS A 396 -14.04 -6.96 4.46
C LYS A 396 -14.74 -8.00 3.59
N THR A 397 -16.04 -8.23 3.80
CA THR A 397 -16.85 -9.21 3.06
C THR A 397 -17.43 -8.66 1.76
N LYS A 398 -17.54 -7.34 1.64
CA LYS A 398 -18.00 -6.62 0.44
C LYS A 398 -17.01 -5.48 0.13
N PRO A 399 -15.77 -5.80 -0.28
CA PRO A 399 -14.76 -4.78 -0.57
C PRO A 399 -15.07 -4.04 -1.87
N MET A 400 -14.42 -2.89 -2.05
CA MET A 400 -14.42 -2.20 -3.34
C MET A 400 -13.81 -3.10 -4.42
N GLN A 401 -14.34 -3.04 -5.62
CA GLN A 401 -13.90 -3.77 -6.82
C GLN A 401 -13.59 -2.80 -7.96
N ASP A 402 -12.79 -3.22 -8.95
CA ASP A 402 -12.46 -2.40 -10.12
C ASP A 402 -13.71 -1.94 -10.87
N SER A 403 -14.69 -2.81 -11.01
CA SER A 403 -15.96 -2.50 -11.69
C SER A 403 -16.72 -1.32 -11.07
N HIS A 404 -16.47 -0.99 -9.82
CA HIS A 404 -17.10 0.16 -9.16
C HIS A 404 -16.55 1.51 -9.66
N PHE A 405 -15.41 1.52 -10.34
CA PHE A 405 -14.89 2.71 -11.02
C PHE A 405 -15.46 2.92 -12.44
N LYS A 406 -16.22 1.97 -12.97
CA LYS A 406 -16.77 2.05 -14.34
C LYS A 406 -17.47 3.37 -14.66
N PRO A 407 -18.31 3.96 -13.76
CA PRO A 407 -18.95 5.25 -14.03
C PRO A 407 -17.94 6.39 -14.24
N VAL A 408 -16.84 6.40 -13.48
CA VAL A 408 -15.76 7.39 -13.65
C VAL A 408 -14.97 7.13 -14.93
N GLU A 409 -14.67 5.86 -15.24
CA GLU A 409 -13.95 5.48 -16.46
C GLU A 409 -14.72 5.90 -17.72
N ASP A 410 -16.03 5.69 -17.75
CA ASP A 410 -16.90 6.10 -18.84
C ASP A 410 -16.97 7.63 -18.99
N TRP A 411 -16.90 8.35 -17.90
CA TRP A 411 -16.88 9.82 -17.86
C TRP A 411 -15.50 10.41 -18.15
N TRP A 412 -14.39 9.70 -17.92
CA TRP A 412 -13.03 10.26 -17.87
C TRP A 412 -12.63 11.05 -19.12
N GLY A 413 -13.06 10.64 -20.29
CA GLY A 413 -12.76 11.31 -21.56
C GLY A 413 -11.29 11.19 -21.97
N LYS A 414 -10.89 12.02 -22.95
CA LYS A 414 -9.52 12.06 -23.49
C LYS A 414 -8.98 13.49 -23.49
N LEU A 415 -7.70 13.64 -23.21
CA LEU A 415 -7.00 14.93 -23.32
C LEU A 415 -6.56 15.14 -24.77
N GLU A 416 -7.19 16.06 -25.49
CA GLU A 416 -6.89 16.40 -26.89
C GLU A 416 -6.74 17.90 -27.05
N GLY A 417 -5.61 18.34 -27.63
CA GLY A 417 -5.34 19.75 -27.84
C GLY A 417 -5.30 20.60 -26.55
N GLY A 418 -5.00 19.98 -25.41
CA GLY A 418 -4.94 20.64 -24.10
C GLY A 418 -6.31 20.81 -23.42
N ALA A 419 -7.37 20.20 -23.95
CA ALA A 419 -8.71 20.18 -23.35
C ALA A 419 -9.20 18.74 -23.16
N TRP A 420 -9.96 18.51 -22.11
CA TRP A 420 -10.62 17.21 -21.87
C TRP A 420 -11.87 17.10 -22.74
N LYS A 421 -11.86 16.13 -23.65
CA LYS A 421 -13.01 15.78 -24.51
C LYS A 421 -13.74 14.57 -23.98
N GLY A 422 -15.08 14.62 -24.07
CA GLY A 422 -15.96 13.52 -23.61
C GLY A 422 -16.40 13.66 -22.15
N ARG A 423 -15.83 14.59 -21.35
CA ARG A 423 -16.35 14.94 -20.05
C ARG A 423 -17.59 15.82 -20.17
N ALA A 424 -18.59 15.54 -19.37
CA ALA A 424 -19.82 16.34 -19.28
C ALA A 424 -20.14 16.61 -17.83
N GLU A 425 -20.81 17.74 -17.58
CA GLU A 425 -21.39 18.04 -16.28
C GLU A 425 -22.65 17.19 -16.05
N SER A 426 -22.88 16.84 -14.81
CA SER A 426 -24.02 16.02 -14.36
C SER A 426 -24.27 16.23 -12.87
N ASP A 427 -25.20 15.50 -12.28
CA ASP A 427 -25.45 15.53 -10.84
C ASP A 427 -24.24 15.11 -9.99
N VAL A 428 -23.28 14.41 -10.59
CA VAL A 428 -22.09 13.90 -9.91
C VAL A 428 -20.78 14.52 -10.43
N SER A 429 -20.83 15.37 -11.45
CA SER A 429 -19.64 15.97 -12.04
C SER A 429 -19.84 17.41 -12.48
N GLN A 430 -18.85 18.27 -12.22
CA GLN A 430 -18.85 19.68 -12.61
C GLN A 430 -17.45 20.17 -12.96
N TYR A 431 -17.37 21.15 -13.85
CA TYR A 431 -16.15 21.90 -14.14
C TYR A 431 -16.19 23.23 -13.42
N VAL A 432 -15.14 23.56 -12.69
CA VAL A 432 -15.04 24.85 -11.97
C VAL A 432 -13.80 25.59 -12.47
N PRO A 433 -13.98 26.80 -13.08
CA PRO A 433 -12.88 27.65 -13.47
C PRO A 433 -11.98 28.00 -12.26
N VAL A 434 -10.68 28.21 -12.50
CA VAL A 434 -9.75 28.51 -11.42
C VAL A 434 -10.06 29.84 -10.72
N GLU A 435 -10.61 30.79 -11.43
CA GLU A 435 -11.04 32.11 -10.91
C GLU A 435 -12.09 31.95 -9.81
N ASP A 436 -13.04 31.03 -9.97
CA ASP A 436 -14.08 30.74 -8.99
C ASP A 436 -13.49 30.04 -7.74
N ILE A 437 -12.51 29.15 -7.96
CA ILE A 437 -11.79 28.50 -6.86
C ILE A 437 -10.99 29.54 -6.06
N ILE A 438 -10.32 30.49 -6.72
CA ILE A 438 -9.59 31.58 -6.08
C ILE A 438 -10.54 32.47 -5.29
N ALA A 439 -11.69 32.84 -5.89
CA ALA A 439 -12.72 33.66 -5.22
C ALA A 439 -13.29 32.95 -3.97
N GLY A 440 -13.32 31.63 -3.97
CA GLY A 440 -13.72 30.76 -2.85
C GLY A 440 -12.60 30.45 -1.84
N ASP A 441 -11.53 31.28 -1.74
CA ASP A 441 -10.39 31.05 -0.86
C ASP A 441 -9.69 29.70 -1.08
N TYR A 442 -9.54 29.32 -2.33
CA TYR A 442 -8.91 28.06 -2.75
C TYR A 442 -9.62 26.80 -2.21
N ASN A 443 -10.93 26.87 -1.96
CA ASN A 443 -11.70 25.70 -1.56
C ASN A 443 -11.77 24.71 -2.72
N LEU A 444 -11.28 23.49 -2.49
CA LEU A 444 -11.32 22.37 -3.44
C LEU A 444 -12.35 21.30 -3.04
N ASP A 445 -13.15 21.54 -2.00
CA ASP A 445 -14.19 20.63 -1.55
C ASP A 445 -15.50 20.88 -2.31
N LEU A 446 -15.48 20.64 -3.62
CA LEU A 446 -16.58 20.96 -4.53
C LEU A 446 -17.22 19.72 -5.18
N CYS A 447 -16.79 18.51 -4.83
CA CYS A 447 -17.42 17.28 -5.34
C CYS A 447 -18.83 17.04 -4.80
N GLY A 448 -19.22 17.70 -3.71
CA GLY A 448 -20.39 17.32 -2.92
C GLY A 448 -20.19 15.98 -2.18
N PHE A 449 -21.20 15.57 -1.44
CA PHE A 449 -21.17 14.26 -0.75
C PHE A 449 -22.04 13.26 -1.50
N PRO A 450 -21.65 11.96 -1.51
CA PRO A 450 -22.49 10.92 -2.06
C PRO A 450 -23.87 10.96 -1.40
N HIS A 451 -24.92 10.81 -2.20
CA HIS A 451 -26.27 10.72 -1.67
C HIS A 451 -26.36 9.49 -0.77
N GLU A 452 -26.52 9.71 0.53
CA GLU A 452 -26.98 8.64 1.40
C GLU A 452 -28.46 8.44 1.01
N THR A 453 -28.78 7.31 0.40
CA THR A 453 -30.17 6.86 0.33
C THR A 453 -30.60 6.53 1.76
N VAL A 454 -30.98 7.56 2.49
CA VAL A 454 -31.72 7.37 3.71
C VAL A 454 -33.08 6.89 3.22
N GLU A 455 -33.32 5.59 3.37
CA GLU A 455 -34.66 5.03 3.20
C GLU A 455 -35.50 5.70 4.24
N ILE A 456 -36.19 6.77 3.87
CA ILE A 456 -37.16 7.46 4.75
C ILE A 456 -38.36 6.53 4.83
N LEU A 457 -38.27 5.58 5.76
CA LEU A 457 -39.44 4.75 6.08
C LEU A 457 -40.55 5.63 6.69
N PRO A 458 -41.78 5.34 6.39
CA PRO A 458 -42.90 5.93 7.14
C PRO A 458 -42.67 5.78 8.66
N PRO A 459 -43.07 6.76 9.48
CA PRO A 459 -42.73 6.77 10.89
C PRO A 459 -43.08 5.48 11.64
N ASP A 460 -44.17 4.85 11.30
CA ASP A 460 -44.66 3.57 11.83
C ASP A 460 -43.78 2.39 11.43
N GLU A 461 -43.32 2.33 10.19
CA GLU A 461 -42.35 1.32 9.71
C GLU A 461 -41.00 1.53 10.35
N PHE A 462 -40.54 2.78 10.49
CA PHE A 462 -39.29 3.11 11.16
C PHE A 462 -39.31 2.69 12.64
N ILE A 463 -40.39 2.97 13.35
CA ILE A 463 -40.56 2.56 14.75
C ILE A 463 -40.59 1.04 14.86
N ALA A 464 -41.33 0.34 14.00
CA ALA A 464 -41.37 -1.12 13.98
C ALA A 464 -39.97 -1.75 13.71
N LYS A 465 -39.23 -1.22 12.74
CA LYS A 465 -37.86 -1.65 12.43
C LYS A 465 -36.93 -1.40 13.63
N TYR A 466 -36.95 -0.22 14.22
CA TYR A 466 -36.17 0.13 15.42
C TYR A 466 -36.46 -0.82 16.60
N LEU A 467 -37.71 -1.10 16.87
CA LEU A 467 -38.10 -1.99 17.96
C LEU A 467 -37.63 -3.42 17.72
N ASN A 468 -37.70 -3.91 16.48
CA ASN A 468 -37.20 -5.24 16.10
C ASN A 468 -35.69 -5.33 16.24
N GLU A 469 -34.94 -4.34 15.76
CA GLU A 469 -33.48 -4.30 15.88
C GLU A 469 -33.05 -4.20 17.36
N LYS A 470 -33.72 -3.39 18.14
CA LYS A 470 -33.47 -3.27 19.58
C LYS A 470 -33.72 -4.61 20.29
N ALA A 471 -34.81 -5.30 19.98
CA ALA A 471 -35.15 -6.60 20.56
C ALA A 471 -34.04 -7.67 20.19
N ALA A 472 -33.61 -7.68 18.94
CA ALA A 472 -32.54 -8.60 18.48
C ALA A 472 -31.21 -8.31 19.19
N ILE A 473 -30.84 -7.05 19.36
CA ILE A 473 -29.61 -6.67 20.09
C ILE A 473 -29.73 -7.05 21.58
N SER A 474 -30.86 -6.79 22.21
CA SER A 474 -31.11 -7.16 23.62
C SER A 474 -31.02 -8.67 23.83
N ALA A 475 -31.65 -9.47 22.98
CA ALA A 475 -31.55 -10.93 23.03
C ALA A 475 -30.11 -11.43 22.85
N ARG A 476 -29.32 -10.77 22.00
CA ARG A 476 -27.91 -11.11 21.82
C ARG A 476 -27.05 -10.78 23.03
N ILE A 477 -27.34 -9.64 23.68
CA ILE A 477 -26.69 -9.24 24.94
C ILE A 477 -27.03 -10.24 26.05
N GLU A 478 -28.29 -10.63 26.21
CA GLU A 478 -28.74 -11.61 27.21
C GLU A 478 -28.07 -12.97 26.99
N ASN A 479 -27.96 -13.41 25.73
CA ASN A 479 -27.28 -14.66 25.40
C ASN A 479 -25.78 -14.61 25.78
N ILE A 480 -25.08 -13.51 25.45
CA ILE A 480 -23.66 -13.32 25.80
C ILE A 480 -23.49 -13.29 27.32
N LEU A 481 -24.35 -12.56 28.05
CA LEU A 481 -24.32 -12.53 29.51
C LEU A 481 -24.59 -13.92 30.11
N GLY A 482 -25.53 -14.69 29.55
CA GLY A 482 -25.76 -16.07 29.93
C GLY A 482 -24.54 -16.97 29.74
N GLN A 483 -23.84 -16.83 28.62
CA GLN A 483 -22.59 -17.56 28.35
C GLN A 483 -21.47 -17.19 29.34
N ILE A 484 -21.31 -15.89 29.64
CA ILE A 484 -20.34 -15.40 30.62
C ILE A 484 -20.67 -15.96 32.01
N THR A 485 -21.93 -15.90 32.42
CA THR A 485 -22.34 -16.42 33.74
C THR A 485 -22.16 -17.95 33.83
N ALA A 486 -22.43 -18.67 32.75
CA ALA A 486 -22.19 -20.11 32.70
C ALA A 486 -20.69 -20.45 32.79
N ALA A 487 -19.83 -19.69 32.10
CA ALA A 487 -18.37 -19.86 32.17
C ALA A 487 -17.83 -19.56 33.59
N MET A 488 -18.27 -18.47 34.20
CA MET A 488 -17.88 -18.12 35.59
C MET A 488 -18.30 -19.18 36.61
N ASN A 489 -19.45 -19.84 36.40
CA ASN A 489 -19.92 -20.90 37.29
C ASN A 489 -19.18 -22.23 37.06
N GLN A 490 -18.51 -22.44 35.91
CA GLN A 490 -17.68 -23.61 35.62
C GLN A 490 -16.24 -23.49 36.15
N GLU A 491 -15.74 -22.28 36.34
CA GLU A 491 -14.42 -22.00 36.94
C GLU A 491 -14.43 -21.90 38.48
N GLY A 492 -15.59 -22.05 39.10
CA GLY A 492 -15.82 -21.91 40.53
C GLY A 492 -16.00 -23.25 41.28
N VAL A 493 -15.36 -24.36 40.80
CA VAL A 493 -15.28 -25.63 41.55
C VAL A 493 -13.83 -26.00 41.79
#